data_56acc6af3c113ff1dcd63591cc09c657
#
_entry.id   56acc6af3c113ff1dcd63591cc09c657
#
_cell.length_a   1.000
_cell.length_b   1.000
_cell.length_c   1.000
_cell.angle_alpha   90.00
_cell.angle_beta   90.00
_cell.angle_gamma   90.00
#
_symmetry.space_group_name_H-M   'P 1'
#
loop_
_entity.id
_entity.type
_entity.pdbx_description
1 polymer ?
#
loop_
_entity_poly.entity_id
_entity_poly.type
_entity_poly.pdbx_seq_one_letter_code
_entity_poly.pdbx_strand_id
1 'polypeptide(L)'
;AERLGSLPRIVFPEGASSKILKTVRSCLEEKICTPIVIGNPDRILEKAAQHGIDLTGVEIVYPTAHKKFVKYSEELYKRRPRKGINIKEAERLMNDANYFAAMMIDQGDADGMLNGATTNYSEAVKPILHTIGIAKDSVPAGLNIVLAENRMLFFTDTTVNFNPTAEQLAQIAVQTAQVAEYFGQKPRVAMLSYSNFSGHDGTPAKMKKAAELVKKLRPDLIVDGDMQADTAVSAEIQNRIFPFSELKGEANILIFPNLESANISYKLLQQLGKVEVLGPFLLGVRRAANVLQRTTTVETIFNSVVLTALESQ
;
A
#
# COMPACT_ATOMS: atom_id res chain seq x y z
N ALA A 1 18.88 -4.43 -17.11
CA ALA A 1 20.16 -3.70 -16.97
C ALA A 1 20.22 -2.37 -17.75
N GLU A 2 19.11 -1.95 -18.47
CA GLU A 2 19.16 -0.78 -19.38
C GLU A 2 18.37 0.44 -18.90
N ARG A 3 17.86 0.49 -17.66
CA ARG A 3 17.06 1.61 -17.14
C ARG A 3 17.68 2.38 -15.98
N LEU A 4 18.94 2.19 -15.67
CA LEU A 4 19.66 3.02 -14.71
C LEU A 4 19.83 4.43 -15.27
N GLY A 5 18.93 5.36 -14.89
CA GLY A 5 18.95 6.77 -15.27
C GLY A 5 17.65 7.36 -15.83
N SER A 6 16.61 6.55 -16.11
CA SER A 6 15.30 7.06 -16.54
C SER A 6 14.33 7.15 -15.36
N LEU A 7 13.48 8.18 -15.34
CA LEU A 7 12.40 8.30 -14.37
C LEU A 7 11.45 7.10 -14.46
N PRO A 8 10.94 6.56 -13.32
CA PRO A 8 10.00 5.46 -13.33
C PRO A 8 8.69 5.82 -14.02
N ARG A 9 8.12 4.88 -14.73
CA ARG A 9 6.84 5.02 -15.45
C ARG A 9 5.71 4.63 -14.51
N ILE A 10 4.91 5.60 -14.07
CA ILE A 10 3.80 5.39 -13.13
C ILE A 10 2.46 5.52 -13.84
N VAL A 11 1.60 4.51 -13.68
CA VAL A 11 0.28 4.42 -14.34
C VAL A 11 -0.83 4.87 -13.39
N PHE A 12 -1.72 5.70 -13.93
CA PHE A 12 -2.89 6.22 -13.25
C PHE A 12 -4.16 5.79 -14.00
N PRO A 13 -4.88 4.76 -13.54
CA PRO A 13 -6.07 4.24 -14.22
C PRO A 13 -7.26 5.21 -14.27
N GLU A 14 -7.30 6.17 -13.37
CA GLU A 14 -8.42 7.11 -13.22
C GLU A 14 -8.12 8.44 -13.92
N GLY A 15 -7.70 8.36 -15.21
CA GLY A 15 -7.18 9.49 -15.98
C GLY A 15 -8.16 10.65 -16.17
N ALA A 16 -9.47 10.46 -16.03
CA ALA A 16 -10.48 11.53 -16.07
C ALA A 16 -10.71 12.22 -14.70
N SER A 17 -9.97 11.87 -13.65
CA SER A 17 -10.07 12.52 -12.34
C SER A 17 -9.24 13.81 -12.31
N SER A 18 -9.87 14.94 -11.97
CA SER A 18 -9.16 16.23 -11.86
C SER A 18 -8.06 16.22 -10.79
N LYS A 19 -8.23 15.45 -9.70
CA LYS A 19 -7.20 15.27 -8.68
C LYS A 19 -5.98 14.56 -9.26
N ILE A 20 -6.21 13.47 -10.00
CA ILE A 20 -5.14 12.69 -10.66
C ILE A 20 -4.43 13.58 -11.70
N LEU A 21 -5.16 14.28 -12.57
CA LEU A 21 -4.54 15.13 -13.59
C LEU A 21 -3.68 16.27 -13.00
N LYS A 22 -4.13 16.89 -11.90
CA LYS A 22 -3.32 17.87 -11.16
C LYS A 22 -2.03 17.25 -10.61
N THR A 23 -2.15 16.08 -9.96
CA THR A 23 -0.98 15.36 -9.43
C THR A 23 -0.03 14.96 -10.54
N VAL A 24 -0.53 14.41 -11.66
CA VAL A 24 0.26 14.02 -12.83
C VAL A 24 1.07 15.20 -13.37
N ARG A 25 0.48 16.38 -13.46
CA ARG A 25 1.19 17.60 -13.88
C ARG A 25 2.31 17.97 -12.91
N SER A 26 2.02 18.00 -11.60
CA SER A 26 3.04 18.26 -10.57
C SER A 26 4.19 17.25 -10.63
N CYS A 27 3.89 15.95 -10.76
CA CYS A 27 4.91 14.91 -10.85
C CYS A 27 5.81 15.06 -12.08
N LEU A 28 5.27 15.55 -13.20
CA LEU A 28 6.03 15.82 -14.41
C LEU A 28 6.96 17.05 -14.22
N GLU A 29 6.44 18.13 -13.64
CA GLU A 29 7.18 19.36 -13.36
C GLU A 29 8.34 19.12 -12.38
N GLU A 30 8.09 18.37 -11.32
CA GLU A 30 9.08 18.01 -10.29
C GLU A 30 10.00 16.83 -10.72
N LYS A 31 9.79 16.28 -11.92
CA LYS A 31 10.57 15.14 -12.46
C LYS A 31 10.58 13.91 -11.51
N ILE A 32 9.44 13.61 -10.91
CA ILE A 32 9.28 12.47 -10.02
C ILE A 32 9.12 11.18 -10.81
N CYS A 33 8.32 11.20 -11.89
CA CYS A 33 8.05 10.04 -12.73
C CYS A 33 7.69 10.44 -14.16
N THR A 34 7.66 9.47 -15.06
CA THR A 34 7.01 9.58 -16.37
C THR A 34 5.58 9.08 -16.23
N PRO A 35 4.58 9.97 -16.18
CA PRO A 35 3.21 9.59 -15.91
C PRO A 35 2.51 9.03 -17.14
N ILE A 36 1.71 7.97 -16.93
CA ILE A 36 0.82 7.36 -17.92
C ILE A 36 -0.60 7.42 -17.35
N VAL A 37 -1.52 8.06 -18.04
CA VAL A 37 -2.93 8.08 -17.64
C VAL A 37 -3.76 7.16 -18.54
N ILE A 38 -4.66 6.39 -17.94
CA ILE A 38 -5.52 5.48 -18.69
C ILE A 38 -6.96 6.00 -18.72
N GLY A 39 -7.57 5.95 -19.90
CA GLY A 39 -8.98 6.29 -20.10
C GLY A 39 -9.26 6.76 -21.52
N ASN A 40 -10.50 7.17 -21.76
CA ASN A 40 -10.92 7.74 -23.03
C ASN A 40 -10.20 9.10 -23.24
N PRO A 41 -9.40 9.26 -24.33
CA PRO A 41 -8.62 10.47 -24.57
C PRO A 41 -9.45 11.76 -24.60
N ASP A 42 -10.62 11.73 -25.25
CA ASP A 42 -11.48 12.90 -25.36
C ASP A 42 -11.96 13.38 -23.99
N ARG A 43 -12.37 12.44 -23.13
CA ARG A 43 -12.77 12.77 -21.76
C ARG A 43 -11.62 13.29 -20.89
N ILE A 44 -10.42 12.76 -21.08
CA ILE A 44 -9.23 13.18 -20.34
C ILE A 44 -8.87 14.61 -20.76
N LEU A 45 -8.81 14.87 -22.08
CA LEU A 45 -8.47 16.20 -22.63
C LEU A 45 -9.53 17.24 -22.27
N GLU A 46 -10.82 16.90 -22.36
CA GLU A 46 -11.92 17.77 -21.92
C GLU A 46 -11.77 18.13 -20.44
N LYS A 47 -11.50 17.12 -19.59
CA LYS A 47 -11.34 17.33 -18.15
C LYS A 47 -10.11 18.18 -17.82
N ALA A 48 -9.01 17.98 -18.51
CA ALA A 48 -7.81 18.79 -18.37
C ALA A 48 -8.09 20.26 -18.78
N ALA A 49 -8.76 20.49 -19.91
CA ALA A 49 -9.13 21.81 -20.37
C ALA A 49 -10.06 22.54 -19.39
N GLN A 50 -11.08 21.86 -18.84
CA GLN A 50 -11.98 22.40 -17.83
C GLN A 50 -11.26 22.94 -16.58
N HIS A 51 -10.10 22.38 -16.26
CA HIS A 51 -9.31 22.75 -15.08
C HIS A 51 -8.00 23.51 -15.41
N GLY A 52 -7.77 23.85 -16.69
CA GLY A 52 -6.56 24.55 -17.12
C GLY A 52 -5.27 23.74 -16.90
N ILE A 53 -5.35 22.41 -17.03
CA ILE A 53 -4.21 21.51 -16.80
C ILE A 53 -3.56 21.19 -18.15
N ASP A 54 -2.28 21.51 -18.29
CA ASP A 54 -1.48 21.12 -19.46
C ASP A 54 -1.02 19.66 -19.34
N LEU A 55 -1.35 18.83 -20.33
CA LEU A 55 -0.97 17.42 -20.41
C LEU A 55 0.21 17.17 -21.38
N THR A 56 0.92 18.20 -21.79
CA THR A 56 2.13 18.06 -22.62
C THR A 56 3.15 17.17 -21.90
N GLY A 57 3.59 16.09 -22.56
CA GLY A 57 4.52 15.10 -21.99
C GLY A 57 3.86 13.97 -21.19
N VAL A 58 2.52 13.95 -21.07
CA VAL A 58 1.77 12.86 -20.45
C VAL A 58 1.35 11.85 -21.51
N GLU A 59 1.67 10.57 -21.30
CA GLU A 59 1.19 9.47 -22.16
C GLU A 59 -0.26 9.15 -21.80
N ILE A 60 -1.16 9.18 -22.78
CA ILE A 60 -2.57 8.78 -22.64
C ILE A 60 -2.77 7.42 -23.30
N VAL A 61 -3.22 6.44 -22.53
CA VAL A 61 -3.47 5.07 -22.99
C VAL A 61 -4.97 4.77 -22.96
N TYR A 62 -5.49 4.34 -24.12
CA TYR A 62 -6.86 3.84 -24.23
C TYR A 62 -6.84 2.33 -24.40
N PRO A 63 -7.34 1.54 -23.41
CA PRO A 63 -7.19 0.08 -23.39
C PRO A 63 -7.60 -0.61 -24.70
N THR A 64 -8.81 -0.31 -25.20
CA THR A 64 -9.39 -0.97 -26.40
C THR A 64 -8.63 -0.67 -27.71
N ALA A 65 -7.94 0.46 -27.77
CA ALA A 65 -7.13 0.85 -28.93
C ALA A 65 -5.63 0.46 -28.76
N HIS A 66 -5.25 -0.08 -27.62
CA HIS A 66 -3.86 -0.37 -27.34
C HIS A 66 -3.40 -1.69 -28.00
N LYS A 67 -2.24 -1.66 -28.67
CA LYS A 67 -1.69 -2.82 -29.42
C LYS A 67 -1.48 -4.09 -28.62
N LYS A 68 -1.37 -3.98 -27.30
CA LYS A 68 -1.17 -5.13 -26.40
C LYS A 68 -2.47 -5.62 -25.76
N PHE A 69 -3.64 -5.09 -26.10
CA PHE A 69 -4.93 -5.46 -25.51
C PHE A 69 -5.19 -6.96 -25.56
N VAL A 70 -5.06 -7.56 -26.76
CA VAL A 70 -5.26 -9.00 -26.96
C VAL A 70 -4.26 -9.82 -26.15
N LYS A 71 -2.98 -9.44 -26.21
CA LYS A 71 -1.92 -10.12 -25.45
C LYS A 71 -2.20 -10.09 -23.93
N TYR A 72 -2.61 -8.97 -23.38
CA TYR A 72 -2.93 -8.83 -21.96
C TYR A 72 -4.16 -9.66 -21.56
N SER A 73 -5.17 -9.73 -22.42
CA SER A 73 -6.35 -10.57 -22.20
C SER A 73 -5.97 -12.06 -22.15
N GLU A 74 -5.15 -12.53 -23.10
CA GLU A 74 -4.64 -13.90 -23.12
C GLU A 74 -3.80 -14.22 -21.86
N GLU A 75 -2.92 -13.31 -21.43
CA GLU A 75 -2.09 -13.51 -20.23
C GLU A 75 -2.94 -13.59 -18.96
N LEU A 76 -3.97 -12.75 -18.84
CA LEU A 76 -4.91 -12.83 -17.72
C LEU A 76 -5.67 -14.15 -17.71
N TYR A 77 -6.15 -14.60 -18.88
CA TYR A 77 -6.83 -15.89 -19.03
C TYR A 77 -5.93 -17.06 -18.63
N LYS A 78 -4.68 -17.11 -19.10
CA LYS A 78 -3.71 -18.18 -18.76
C LYS A 78 -3.47 -18.32 -17.26
N ARG A 79 -3.52 -17.21 -16.52
CA ARG A 79 -3.26 -17.21 -15.06
C ARG A 79 -4.46 -17.62 -14.22
N ARG A 80 -5.67 -17.42 -14.70
CA ARG A 80 -6.89 -17.54 -13.89
C ARG A 80 -7.99 -18.45 -14.45
N PRO A 81 -7.71 -19.49 -15.25
CA PRO A 81 -8.77 -20.34 -15.81
C PRO A 81 -9.52 -21.10 -14.70
N ARG A 82 -8.80 -21.56 -13.65
CA ARG A 82 -9.41 -22.24 -12.50
C ARG A 82 -10.12 -21.30 -11.51
N LYS A 83 -10.10 -20.00 -11.76
CA LYS A 83 -10.82 -18.98 -10.98
C LYS A 83 -12.05 -18.43 -11.74
N GLY A 84 -12.50 -19.16 -12.78
CA GLY A 84 -13.71 -18.83 -13.53
C GLY A 84 -13.54 -17.75 -14.61
N ILE A 85 -12.29 -17.34 -14.92
CA ILE A 85 -12.05 -16.37 -16.00
C ILE A 85 -11.84 -17.15 -17.31
N ASN A 86 -12.78 -17.02 -18.25
CA ASN A 86 -12.61 -17.44 -19.65
C ASN A 86 -12.04 -16.28 -20.48
N ILE A 87 -11.75 -16.54 -21.77
CA ILE A 87 -11.13 -15.52 -22.64
C ILE A 87 -12.03 -14.29 -22.83
N LYS A 88 -13.35 -14.46 -22.99
CA LYS A 88 -14.30 -13.34 -23.13
C LYS A 88 -14.36 -12.49 -21.87
N GLU A 89 -14.31 -13.14 -20.71
CA GLU A 89 -14.26 -12.43 -19.42
C GLU A 89 -12.91 -11.71 -19.23
N ALA A 90 -11.81 -12.29 -19.66
CA ALA A 90 -10.51 -11.65 -19.65
C ALA A 90 -10.49 -10.40 -20.55
N GLU A 91 -11.05 -10.46 -21.75
CA GLU A 91 -11.23 -9.31 -22.64
C GLU A 91 -12.11 -8.23 -22.00
N ARG A 92 -13.23 -8.64 -21.37
CA ARG A 92 -14.11 -7.71 -20.63
C ARG A 92 -13.37 -7.01 -19.51
N LEU A 93 -12.57 -7.74 -18.74
CA LEU A 93 -11.76 -7.16 -17.65
C LEU A 93 -10.67 -6.24 -18.19
N MET A 94 -10.06 -6.53 -19.33
CA MET A 94 -9.04 -5.65 -19.93
C MET A 94 -9.63 -4.32 -20.45
N ASN A 95 -10.94 -4.19 -20.63
CA ASN A 95 -11.59 -2.90 -20.86
C ASN A 95 -11.60 -2.00 -19.60
N ASP A 96 -11.44 -2.58 -18.41
CA ASP A 96 -11.32 -1.83 -17.16
C ASP A 96 -9.91 -1.26 -17.01
N ALA A 97 -9.82 0.04 -16.79
CA ALA A 97 -8.54 0.76 -16.70
C ALA A 97 -7.63 0.23 -15.58
N ASN A 98 -8.19 -0.23 -14.45
CA ASN A 98 -7.41 -0.78 -13.35
C ASN A 98 -6.79 -2.13 -13.69
N TYR A 99 -7.55 -3.01 -14.37
CA TYR A 99 -7.02 -4.28 -14.86
C TYR A 99 -5.95 -4.06 -15.93
N PHE A 100 -6.18 -3.13 -16.85
CA PHE A 100 -5.23 -2.81 -17.90
C PHE A 100 -3.93 -2.25 -17.32
N ALA A 101 -4.02 -1.30 -16.37
CA ALA A 101 -2.88 -0.75 -15.66
C ALA A 101 -2.08 -1.85 -14.93
N ALA A 102 -2.77 -2.69 -14.17
CA ALA A 102 -2.12 -3.76 -13.43
C ALA A 102 -1.43 -4.78 -14.36
N MET A 103 -1.96 -5.02 -15.56
CA MET A 103 -1.28 -5.83 -16.59
C MET A 103 -0.07 -5.12 -17.19
N MET A 104 -0.10 -3.80 -17.38
CA MET A 104 1.09 -3.03 -17.79
C MET A 104 2.24 -3.22 -16.80
N ILE A 105 1.96 -3.12 -15.50
CA ILE A 105 2.95 -3.31 -14.44
C ILE A 105 3.48 -4.74 -14.44
N ASP A 106 2.60 -5.72 -14.49
CA ASP A 106 2.98 -7.13 -14.47
C ASP A 106 3.85 -7.54 -15.68
N GLN A 107 3.55 -6.99 -16.87
CA GLN A 107 4.30 -7.26 -18.08
C GLN A 107 5.56 -6.38 -18.26
N GLY A 108 5.87 -5.50 -17.29
CA GLY A 108 7.04 -4.62 -17.32
C GLY A 108 6.95 -3.47 -18.32
N ASP A 109 5.73 -3.10 -18.72
CA ASP A 109 5.48 -1.95 -19.61
C ASP A 109 5.36 -0.63 -18.83
N ALA A 110 5.26 -0.72 -17.51
CA ALA A 110 5.41 0.39 -16.57
C ALA A 110 5.96 -0.16 -15.24
N ASP A 111 6.40 0.73 -14.37
CA ASP A 111 7.17 0.38 -13.18
C ASP A 111 6.32 0.37 -11.91
N GLY A 112 5.29 1.24 -11.84
CA GLY A 112 4.36 1.30 -10.73
C GLY A 112 2.98 1.82 -11.12
N MET A 113 1.98 1.57 -10.28
CA MET A 113 0.62 2.09 -10.45
C MET A 113 0.04 2.68 -9.18
N LEU A 114 -0.87 3.63 -9.34
CA LEU A 114 -1.61 4.25 -8.26
C LEU A 114 -3.07 4.43 -8.66
N ASN A 115 -4.01 3.81 -7.94
CA ASN A 115 -5.44 3.87 -8.22
C ASN A 115 -6.27 4.09 -6.94
N GLY A 116 -7.61 4.09 -7.03
CA GLY A 116 -8.52 4.17 -5.88
C GLY A 116 -8.99 5.57 -5.49
N ALA A 117 -8.61 6.61 -6.25
CA ALA A 117 -9.07 7.98 -5.99
C ALA A 117 -10.58 8.16 -6.22
N THR A 118 -11.22 7.32 -7.04
CA THR A 118 -12.64 7.40 -7.41
C THR A 118 -13.44 6.14 -7.11
N THR A 119 -12.78 5.03 -6.80
CA THR A 119 -13.39 3.72 -6.52
C THR A 119 -13.24 3.30 -5.05
N ASN A 120 -13.98 2.26 -4.62
CA ASN A 120 -13.80 1.69 -3.29
C ASN A 120 -12.49 0.90 -3.22
N TYR A 121 -11.87 0.85 -2.03
CA TYR A 121 -10.59 0.18 -1.83
C TYR A 121 -10.60 -1.30 -2.29
N SER A 122 -11.65 -2.06 -1.93
CA SER A 122 -11.79 -3.47 -2.32
C SER A 122 -11.89 -3.67 -3.84
N GLU A 123 -12.49 -2.75 -4.56
CA GLU A 123 -12.59 -2.77 -6.02
C GLU A 123 -11.25 -2.41 -6.66
N ALA A 124 -10.54 -1.44 -6.10
CA ALA A 124 -9.25 -0.98 -6.59
C ALA A 124 -8.12 -2.01 -6.36
N VAL A 125 -8.11 -2.72 -5.22
CA VAL A 125 -7.10 -3.74 -4.90
C VAL A 125 -7.27 -5.03 -5.70
N LYS A 126 -8.50 -5.39 -6.08
CA LYS A 126 -8.81 -6.63 -6.77
C LYS A 126 -8.04 -6.82 -8.10
N PRO A 127 -7.98 -5.85 -9.03
CA PRO A 127 -7.17 -5.94 -10.23
C PRO A 127 -5.69 -6.22 -9.94
N ILE A 128 -5.11 -5.56 -8.93
CA ILE A 128 -3.73 -5.74 -8.52
C ILE A 128 -3.47 -7.19 -8.09
N LEU A 129 -4.30 -7.72 -7.19
CA LEU A 129 -4.16 -9.10 -6.72
C LEU A 129 -4.48 -10.14 -7.81
N HIS A 130 -5.31 -9.79 -8.79
CA HIS A 130 -5.65 -10.69 -9.89
C HIS A 130 -4.57 -10.79 -10.98
N THR A 131 -3.82 -9.75 -11.20
CA THR A 131 -2.81 -9.64 -12.26
C THR A 131 -1.38 -9.70 -11.72
N ILE A 132 -0.97 -8.67 -10.96
CA ILE A 132 0.36 -8.60 -10.33
C ILE A 132 0.53 -9.77 -9.35
N GLY A 133 -0.47 -9.98 -8.47
CA GLY A 133 -0.46 -11.05 -7.49
C GLY A 133 0.46 -10.78 -6.30
N ILE A 134 0.47 -11.74 -5.40
CA ILE A 134 1.21 -11.67 -4.12
C ILE A 134 2.66 -12.08 -4.35
N ALA A 135 3.60 -11.43 -3.71
CA ALA A 135 5.00 -11.83 -3.68
C ALA A 135 5.17 -13.15 -2.92
N LYS A 136 6.22 -13.89 -3.25
CA LYS A 136 6.51 -15.17 -2.58
C LYS A 136 6.70 -14.94 -1.08
N ASP A 137 6.14 -15.82 -0.27
CA ASP A 137 6.23 -15.80 1.19
C ASP A 137 5.76 -14.47 1.83
N SER A 138 4.82 -13.78 1.17
CA SER A 138 4.26 -12.49 1.60
C SER A 138 2.76 -12.56 1.86
N VAL A 139 2.26 -11.60 2.64
CA VAL A 139 0.84 -11.40 2.93
C VAL A 139 0.46 -9.99 2.46
N PRO A 140 -0.57 -9.83 1.61
CA PRO A 140 -1.00 -8.49 1.24
C PRO A 140 -1.57 -7.77 2.45
N ALA A 141 -1.10 -6.56 2.72
CA ALA A 141 -1.53 -5.77 3.87
C ALA A 141 -1.52 -4.27 3.55
N GLY A 142 -2.36 -3.51 4.22
CA GLY A 142 -2.39 -2.06 4.09
C GLY A 142 -1.54 -1.39 5.18
N LEU A 143 -0.57 -0.60 4.76
CA LEU A 143 0.29 0.20 5.64
C LEU A 143 -0.12 1.67 5.60
N ASN A 144 -0.42 2.25 6.76
CA ASN A 144 -0.45 3.71 6.90
C ASN A 144 0.79 4.20 7.66
N ILE A 145 1.42 5.25 7.14
CA ILE A 145 2.47 5.97 7.83
C ILE A 145 1.85 7.19 8.50
N VAL A 146 1.92 7.25 9.81
CA VAL A 146 1.38 8.34 10.63
C VAL A 146 2.52 9.24 11.07
N LEU A 147 2.46 10.50 10.66
CA LEU A 147 3.43 11.53 11.04
C LEU A 147 2.86 12.33 12.23
N ALA A 148 3.36 12.04 13.42
CA ALA A 148 2.90 12.65 14.66
C ALA A 148 4.07 13.39 15.32
N GLU A 149 4.00 14.72 15.39
CA GLU A 149 5.06 15.57 15.89
C GLU A 149 6.40 15.28 15.17
N ASN A 150 7.37 14.71 15.89
CA ASN A 150 8.68 14.33 15.35
C ASN A 150 8.82 12.81 15.14
N ARG A 151 7.71 12.06 15.09
CA ARG A 151 7.69 10.61 15.01
C ARG A 151 7.04 10.12 13.71
N MET A 152 7.67 9.13 13.11
CA MET A 152 7.10 8.37 11.99
C MET A 152 6.67 7.00 12.52
N LEU A 153 5.37 6.73 12.48
CA LEU A 153 4.77 5.50 12.98
C LEU A 153 4.16 4.71 11.81
N PHE A 154 4.38 3.40 11.80
CA PHE A 154 3.91 2.48 10.76
C PHE A 154 2.78 1.63 11.32
N PHE A 155 1.55 1.80 10.81
CA PHE A 155 0.35 1.11 11.26
C PHE A 155 -0.07 0.05 10.25
N THR A 156 -0.14 -1.22 10.64
CA THR A 156 -0.57 -2.36 9.80
C THR A 156 -1.41 -3.39 10.58
N ASP A 157 -2.32 -4.14 9.97
CA ASP A 157 -2.94 -3.97 8.66
C ASP A 157 -4.16 -3.07 8.77
N THR A 158 -4.24 -2.04 7.95
CA THR A 158 -5.29 -1.02 8.07
C THR A 158 -6.43 -1.20 7.05
N THR A 159 -6.32 -2.15 6.07
CA THR A 159 -7.26 -2.17 4.93
C THR A 159 -7.54 -3.53 4.28
N VAL A 160 -6.77 -4.59 4.53
CA VAL A 160 -6.84 -5.84 3.74
C VAL A 160 -7.38 -7.03 4.52
N ASN A 161 -6.77 -7.39 5.66
CA ASN A 161 -7.07 -8.62 6.37
C ASN A 161 -7.99 -8.39 7.56
N PHE A 162 -9.22 -8.91 7.50
CA PHE A 162 -10.20 -8.75 8.59
C PHE A 162 -9.70 -9.30 9.92
N ASN A 163 -9.28 -10.56 9.95
CA ASN A 163 -8.80 -11.24 11.15
C ASN A 163 -7.60 -12.14 10.80
N PRO A 164 -6.41 -11.57 10.64
CA PRO A 164 -5.22 -12.32 10.26
C PRO A 164 -4.79 -13.29 11.35
N THR A 165 -4.20 -14.43 10.94
CA THR A 165 -3.60 -15.41 11.86
C THR A 165 -2.29 -14.88 12.43
N ALA A 166 -1.74 -15.54 13.46
CA ALA A 166 -0.45 -15.17 14.03
C ALA A 166 0.68 -15.24 13.00
N GLU A 167 0.63 -16.23 12.10
CA GLU A 167 1.58 -16.40 10.99
C GLU A 167 1.50 -15.24 9.99
N GLN A 168 0.28 -14.83 9.63
CA GLN A 168 0.06 -13.68 8.75
C GLN A 168 0.54 -12.38 9.39
N LEU A 169 0.23 -12.17 10.68
CA LEU A 169 0.69 -11.00 11.43
C LEU A 169 2.22 -10.94 11.52
N ALA A 170 2.88 -12.07 11.69
CA ALA A 170 4.33 -12.13 11.72
C ALA A 170 4.94 -11.73 10.35
N GLN A 171 4.37 -12.22 9.24
CA GLN A 171 4.82 -11.83 7.91
C GLN A 171 4.57 -10.33 7.64
N ILE A 172 3.39 -9.82 8.01
CA ILE A 172 3.06 -8.39 7.90
C ILE A 172 4.06 -7.54 8.69
N ALA A 173 4.42 -7.96 9.91
CA ALA A 173 5.41 -7.26 10.73
C ALA A 173 6.80 -7.20 10.06
N VAL A 174 7.26 -8.31 9.50
CA VAL A 174 8.53 -8.37 8.77
C VAL A 174 8.51 -7.47 7.54
N GLN A 175 7.43 -7.50 6.75
CA GLN A 175 7.27 -6.64 5.58
C GLN A 175 7.24 -5.14 5.98
N THR A 176 6.54 -4.81 7.07
CA THR A 176 6.47 -3.44 7.57
C THR A 176 7.84 -2.96 8.06
N ALA A 177 8.62 -3.84 8.70
CA ALA A 177 9.97 -3.52 9.14
C ALA A 177 10.90 -3.18 7.96
N GLN A 178 10.81 -3.91 6.85
CA GLN A 178 11.56 -3.61 5.63
C GLN A 178 11.23 -2.22 5.08
N VAL A 179 9.96 -1.83 5.12
CA VAL A 179 9.57 -0.47 4.72
C VAL A 179 10.14 0.57 5.68
N ALA A 180 10.08 0.35 6.98
CA ALA A 180 10.66 1.27 7.95
C ALA A 180 12.18 1.43 7.76
N GLU A 181 12.91 0.33 7.50
CA GLU A 181 14.33 0.33 7.16
C GLU A 181 14.61 1.14 5.89
N TYR A 182 13.77 1.01 4.87
CA TYR A 182 13.87 1.79 3.64
C TYR A 182 13.74 3.30 3.89
N PHE A 183 12.91 3.71 4.87
CA PHE A 183 12.82 5.09 5.35
C PHE A 183 13.96 5.50 6.32
N GLY A 184 14.99 4.69 6.46
CA GLY A 184 16.11 4.95 7.38
C GLY A 184 15.72 4.86 8.87
N GLN A 185 14.55 4.27 9.17
CA GLN A 185 14.11 4.09 10.55
C GLN A 185 14.63 2.74 11.09
N LYS A 186 15.06 2.73 12.35
CA LYS A 186 15.37 1.48 13.06
C LYS A 186 14.06 0.83 13.51
N PRO A 187 13.64 -0.34 12.98
CA PRO A 187 12.38 -0.95 13.34
C PRO A 187 12.31 -1.35 14.82
N ARG A 188 11.21 -1.00 15.48
CA ARG A 188 10.80 -1.45 16.81
C ARG A 188 9.33 -1.85 16.73
N VAL A 189 9.05 -3.13 16.73
CA VAL A 189 7.73 -3.70 16.43
C VAL A 189 6.98 -4.02 17.70
N ALA A 190 5.80 -3.43 17.88
CA ALA A 190 4.86 -3.79 18.93
C ALA A 190 3.69 -4.62 18.37
N MET A 191 3.48 -5.81 18.90
CA MET A 191 2.31 -6.63 18.65
C MET A 191 1.18 -6.22 19.61
N LEU A 192 0.21 -5.45 19.10
CA LEU A 192 -0.80 -4.77 19.91
C LEU A 192 -1.94 -5.68 20.37
N SER A 193 -2.39 -5.43 21.59
CA SER A 193 -3.53 -6.12 22.21
C SER A 193 -4.22 -5.18 23.22
N TYR A 194 -5.28 -5.66 23.85
CA TYR A 194 -5.88 -5.04 25.04
C TYR A 194 -5.18 -5.44 26.35
N SER A 195 -4.17 -6.28 26.30
CA SER A 195 -3.43 -6.87 27.41
C SER A 195 -1.95 -6.48 27.34
N ASN A 196 -1.25 -6.50 28.45
CA ASN A 196 0.20 -6.34 28.55
C ASN A 196 0.82 -7.62 29.11
N PHE A 197 1.39 -8.46 28.24
CA PHE A 197 2.17 -9.68 28.57
C PHE A 197 1.46 -10.70 29.46
N SER A 198 0.14 -10.62 29.60
CA SER A 198 -0.64 -11.44 30.54
C SER A 198 -1.74 -12.27 29.88
N GLY A 199 -1.91 -12.16 28.58
CA GLY A 199 -2.93 -12.88 27.83
C GLY A 199 -2.53 -14.34 27.55
N HIS A 200 -3.41 -15.28 27.89
CA HIS A 200 -3.18 -16.70 27.67
C HIS A 200 -4.05 -17.29 26.54
N ASP A 201 -5.08 -16.57 26.12
CA ASP A 201 -6.02 -16.99 25.07
C ASP A 201 -6.47 -15.81 24.20
N GLY A 202 -7.26 -16.11 23.15
CA GLY A 202 -7.83 -15.11 22.26
C GLY A 202 -6.81 -14.21 21.54
N THR A 203 -7.12 -12.93 21.48
CA THR A 203 -6.27 -11.93 20.81
C THR A 203 -4.89 -11.78 21.44
N PRO A 204 -4.72 -11.66 22.77
CA PRO A 204 -3.41 -11.57 23.37
C PRO A 204 -2.50 -12.76 23.06
N ALA A 205 -3.00 -14.00 23.17
CA ALA A 205 -2.25 -15.20 22.81
C ALA A 205 -1.83 -15.22 21.33
N LYS A 206 -2.73 -14.78 20.44
CA LYS A 206 -2.41 -14.61 19.01
C LYS A 206 -1.26 -13.62 18.78
N MET A 207 -1.29 -12.45 19.42
CA MET A 207 -0.28 -11.42 19.26
C MET A 207 1.07 -11.84 19.87
N LYS A 208 1.07 -12.50 21.02
CA LYS A 208 2.27 -13.12 21.62
C LYS A 208 2.90 -14.14 20.68
N LYS A 209 2.08 -15.08 20.15
CA LYS A 209 2.55 -16.06 19.17
C LYS A 209 3.12 -15.38 17.91
N ALA A 210 2.51 -14.31 17.44
CA ALA A 210 3.01 -13.56 16.30
C ALA A 210 4.39 -12.94 16.59
N ALA A 211 4.61 -12.35 17.80
CA ALA A 211 5.91 -11.84 18.20
C ALA A 211 6.98 -12.94 18.22
N GLU A 212 6.66 -14.12 18.76
CA GLU A 212 7.57 -15.28 18.75
C GLU A 212 7.94 -15.75 17.34
N LEU A 213 6.95 -15.69 16.41
CA LEU A 213 7.19 -16.03 14.99
C LEU A 213 8.07 -15.00 14.30
N VAL A 214 7.90 -13.70 14.57
CA VAL A 214 8.79 -12.65 14.02
C VAL A 214 10.21 -12.88 14.48
N LYS A 215 10.45 -13.18 15.76
CA LYS A 215 11.81 -13.50 16.29
C LYS A 215 12.47 -14.68 15.58
N LYS A 216 11.68 -15.65 15.10
CA LYS A 216 12.18 -16.78 14.31
C LYS A 216 12.49 -16.39 12.86
N LEU A 217 11.63 -15.55 12.24
CA LEU A 217 11.79 -15.11 10.86
C LEU A 217 12.90 -14.07 10.68
N ARG A 218 13.01 -13.14 11.63
CA ARG A 218 13.99 -12.04 11.65
C ARG A 218 14.55 -11.89 13.07
N PRO A 219 15.55 -12.71 13.45
CA PRO A 219 16.14 -12.68 14.81
C PRO A 219 16.82 -11.37 15.19
N ASP A 220 17.17 -10.56 14.20
CA ASP A 220 17.76 -9.23 14.34
C ASP A 220 16.73 -8.12 14.65
N LEU A 221 15.43 -8.41 14.44
CA LEU A 221 14.38 -7.43 14.58
C LEU A 221 13.95 -7.27 16.04
N ILE A 222 13.90 -6.02 16.51
CA ILE A 222 13.38 -5.71 17.85
C ILE A 222 11.85 -5.83 17.79
N VAL A 223 11.30 -6.84 18.46
CA VAL A 223 9.85 -7.09 18.51
C VAL A 223 9.44 -7.58 19.87
N ASP A 224 8.29 -7.10 20.37
CA ASP A 224 7.71 -7.56 21.63
C ASP A 224 6.17 -7.48 21.62
N GLY A 225 5.52 -8.11 22.57
CA GLY A 225 4.06 -8.17 22.76
C GLY A 225 3.63 -9.59 23.19
N ASP A 226 2.38 -9.75 23.60
CA ASP A 226 1.25 -8.80 23.48
C ASP A 226 1.42 -7.56 24.37
N MET A 227 1.04 -6.40 23.87
CA MET A 227 1.04 -5.17 24.67
C MET A 227 -0.05 -4.17 24.26
N GLN A 228 -0.44 -3.30 25.19
CA GLN A 228 -1.37 -2.20 24.93
C GLN A 228 -0.67 -1.08 24.15
N ALA A 229 -1.47 -0.29 23.43
CA ALA A 229 -0.96 0.74 22.56
C ALA A 229 -0.20 1.86 23.31
N ASP A 230 -0.69 2.27 24.48
CA ASP A 230 -0.03 3.25 25.35
C ASP A 230 1.33 2.74 25.86
N THR A 231 1.40 1.46 26.24
CA THR A 231 2.67 0.81 26.58
C THR A 231 3.63 0.79 25.40
N ALA A 232 3.14 0.48 24.19
CA ALA A 232 3.97 0.39 23.00
C ALA A 232 4.64 1.72 22.63
N VAL A 233 3.96 2.85 22.82
CA VAL A 233 4.41 4.18 22.38
C VAL A 233 4.96 5.06 23.49
N SER A 234 5.12 4.54 24.72
CA SER A 234 5.65 5.27 25.90
C SER A 234 6.81 4.54 26.54
N ALA A 235 8.01 5.09 26.36
CA ALA A 235 9.20 4.61 27.06
C ALA A 235 9.08 4.71 28.58
N GLU A 236 8.36 5.72 29.09
CA GLU A 236 8.12 5.89 30.53
C GLU A 236 7.33 4.72 31.11
N ILE A 237 6.21 4.37 30.47
CA ILE A 237 5.37 3.24 30.91
C ILE A 237 6.17 1.93 30.88
N GLN A 238 6.91 1.68 29.79
CA GLN A 238 7.74 0.47 29.66
C GLN A 238 8.78 0.38 30.78
N ASN A 239 9.56 1.44 30.98
CA ASN A 239 10.65 1.44 31.97
C ASN A 239 10.14 1.29 33.40
N ARG A 240 8.98 1.89 33.72
CA ARG A 240 8.41 1.88 35.07
C ARG A 240 7.68 0.58 35.40
N ILE A 241 6.87 0.06 34.46
CA ILE A 241 5.96 -1.04 34.73
C ILE A 241 6.46 -2.35 34.11
N PHE A 242 7.07 -2.30 32.94
CA PHE A 242 7.50 -3.47 32.15
C PHE A 242 8.99 -3.41 31.78
N PRO A 243 9.92 -3.26 32.75
CA PRO A 243 11.35 -3.11 32.47
C PRO A 243 11.99 -4.30 31.78
N PHE A 244 11.30 -5.44 31.76
CA PHE A 244 11.69 -6.65 31.03
C PHE A 244 11.37 -6.60 29.53
N SER A 245 10.56 -5.64 29.06
CA SER A 245 10.21 -5.52 27.64
C SER A 245 11.44 -5.47 26.76
N GLU A 246 11.41 -6.22 25.68
CA GLU A 246 12.51 -6.29 24.71
C GLU A 246 12.55 -5.09 23.76
N LEU A 247 11.48 -4.29 23.69
CA LEU A 247 11.46 -3.07 22.85
C LEU A 247 12.55 -2.07 23.27
N LYS A 248 12.81 -1.94 24.58
CA LYS A 248 13.80 -1.00 25.12
C LYS A 248 13.62 0.43 24.61
N GLY A 249 12.37 0.87 24.53
CA GLY A 249 11.97 2.20 24.06
C GLY A 249 10.70 2.13 23.21
N GLU A 250 10.28 3.27 22.70
CA GLU A 250 9.03 3.42 21.96
C GLU A 250 9.04 2.62 20.65
N ALA A 251 7.92 1.93 20.38
CA ALA A 251 7.69 1.30 19.09
C ALA A 251 7.43 2.37 18.01
N ASN A 252 7.92 2.11 16.81
CA ASN A 252 7.56 2.85 15.62
C ASN A 252 6.74 2.01 14.62
N ILE A 253 6.64 0.69 14.83
CA ILE A 253 5.79 -0.21 14.05
C ILE A 253 4.74 -0.80 14.98
N LEU A 254 3.47 -0.54 14.64
CA LEU A 254 2.32 -0.96 15.41
C LEU A 254 1.51 -1.97 14.60
N ILE A 255 1.55 -3.24 15.01
CA ILE A 255 0.82 -4.34 14.38
C ILE A 255 -0.47 -4.58 15.14
N PHE A 256 -1.57 -4.33 14.47
CA PHE A 256 -2.91 -4.47 15.05
C PHE A 256 -3.44 -5.90 14.90
N PRO A 257 -4.24 -6.38 15.85
CA PRO A 257 -4.73 -7.76 15.86
C PRO A 257 -5.76 -8.06 14.77
N ASN A 258 -6.44 -7.04 14.27
CA ASN A 258 -7.49 -7.14 13.24
C ASN A 258 -7.68 -5.80 12.53
N LEU A 259 -8.40 -5.85 11.41
CA LEU A 259 -8.68 -4.68 10.56
C LEU A 259 -9.42 -3.57 11.30
N GLU A 260 -10.41 -3.92 12.11
CA GLU A 260 -11.28 -2.96 12.78
C GLU A 260 -10.47 -2.09 13.74
N SER A 261 -9.63 -2.71 14.59
CA SER A 261 -8.80 -1.98 15.54
C SER A 261 -7.82 -1.04 14.84
N ALA A 262 -7.18 -1.49 13.76
CA ALA A 262 -6.26 -0.66 12.99
C ALA A 262 -6.97 0.51 12.29
N ASN A 263 -8.06 0.21 11.59
CA ASN A 263 -8.80 1.21 10.80
C ASN A 263 -9.43 2.29 11.69
N ILE A 264 -10.04 1.90 12.81
CA ILE A 264 -10.62 2.84 13.78
C ILE A 264 -9.51 3.72 14.38
N SER A 265 -8.40 3.12 14.82
CA SER A 265 -7.32 3.84 15.51
C SER A 265 -6.70 4.92 14.63
N TYR A 266 -6.25 4.61 13.40
CA TYR A 266 -5.62 5.62 12.58
C TYR A 266 -6.60 6.73 12.14
N LYS A 267 -7.87 6.39 11.88
CA LYS A 267 -8.89 7.39 11.52
C LYS A 267 -9.22 8.34 12.66
N LEU A 268 -9.34 7.82 13.89
CA LEU A 268 -9.52 8.66 15.08
C LEU A 268 -8.31 9.56 15.31
N LEU A 269 -7.10 9.01 15.20
CA LEU A 269 -5.88 9.75 15.37
C LEU A 269 -5.75 10.86 14.30
N GLN A 270 -6.07 10.56 13.04
CA GLN A 270 -6.07 11.53 11.95
C GLN A 270 -7.04 12.69 12.20
N GLN A 271 -8.25 12.42 12.66
CA GLN A 271 -9.29 13.45 12.85
C GLN A 271 -9.11 14.23 14.17
N LEU A 272 -8.86 13.54 15.27
CA LEU A 272 -8.77 14.13 16.60
C LEU A 272 -7.35 14.62 16.93
N GLY A 273 -6.34 13.86 16.54
CA GLY A 273 -4.94 14.20 16.74
C GLY A 273 -4.39 15.18 15.70
N LYS A 274 -5.13 15.43 14.61
CA LYS A 274 -4.72 16.30 13.48
C LYS A 274 -3.34 15.93 12.93
N VAL A 275 -3.03 14.62 12.94
CA VAL A 275 -1.79 14.10 12.39
C VAL A 275 -1.92 13.85 10.89
N GLU A 276 -0.83 13.99 10.17
CA GLU A 276 -0.77 13.60 8.78
C GLU A 276 -0.67 12.07 8.66
N VAL A 277 -1.46 11.50 7.73
CA VAL A 277 -1.48 10.07 7.45
C VAL A 277 -1.25 9.85 5.96
N LEU A 278 -0.14 9.19 5.64
CA LEU A 278 0.20 8.78 4.27
C LEU A 278 -0.23 7.34 4.05
N GLY A 279 -0.74 7.04 2.86
CA GLY A 279 -1.22 5.70 2.50
C GLY A 279 -2.75 5.62 2.38
N PRO A 280 -3.33 4.41 2.42
CA PRO A 280 -2.62 3.14 2.68
C PRO A 280 -1.74 2.68 1.50
N PHE A 281 -0.55 2.19 1.81
CA PHE A 281 0.34 1.52 0.86
C PHE A 281 0.07 0.01 0.87
N LEU A 282 0.10 -0.63 -0.29
CA LEU A 282 -0.19 -2.06 -0.40
C LEU A 282 1.09 -2.89 -0.33
N LEU A 283 1.33 -3.48 0.81
CA LEU A 283 2.45 -4.41 1.02
C LEU A 283 2.19 -5.80 0.43
N GLY A 284 3.24 -6.56 0.21
CA GLY A 284 3.16 -7.99 -0.11
C GLY A 284 2.79 -8.31 -1.56
N VAL A 285 2.75 -7.34 -2.45
CA VAL A 285 2.55 -7.53 -3.89
C VAL A 285 3.87 -7.60 -4.63
N ARG A 286 3.89 -8.26 -5.82
CA ARG A 286 5.13 -8.51 -6.57
C ARG A 286 5.75 -7.28 -7.24
N ARG A 287 5.01 -6.20 -7.39
CA ARG A 287 5.43 -4.96 -8.06
C ARG A 287 4.79 -3.77 -7.37
N ALA A 288 5.37 -2.60 -7.50
CA ALA A 288 4.87 -1.36 -6.92
C ALA A 288 3.44 -1.04 -7.41
N ALA A 289 2.47 -1.19 -6.54
CA ALA A 289 1.07 -0.90 -6.84
C ALA A 289 0.35 -0.47 -5.56
N ASN A 290 -0.06 0.79 -5.50
CA ASN A 290 -0.67 1.36 -4.31
C ASN A 290 -2.10 1.83 -4.57
N VAL A 291 -2.93 1.78 -3.53
CA VAL A 291 -4.36 2.08 -3.60
C VAL A 291 -4.70 3.26 -2.71
N LEU A 292 -5.19 4.33 -3.32
CA LEU A 292 -5.63 5.55 -2.65
C LEU A 292 -6.97 5.37 -1.94
N GLN A 293 -7.30 6.32 -1.09
CA GLN A 293 -8.66 6.50 -0.56
C GLN A 293 -9.40 7.60 -1.35
N ARG A 294 -10.71 7.49 -1.48
CA ARG A 294 -11.57 8.47 -2.20
C ARG A 294 -11.48 9.88 -1.61
N THR A 295 -11.20 9.98 -0.32
CA THR A 295 -11.05 11.25 0.41
C THR A 295 -9.68 11.89 0.26
N THR A 296 -8.73 11.23 -0.41
CA THR A 296 -7.34 11.68 -0.55
C THR A 296 -7.23 13.03 -1.27
N THR A 297 -6.39 13.92 -0.78
CA THR A 297 -6.08 15.21 -1.37
C THR A 297 -5.07 15.09 -2.51
N VAL A 298 -4.91 16.14 -3.33
CA VAL A 298 -3.89 16.18 -4.39
C VAL A 298 -2.49 16.03 -3.80
N GLU A 299 -2.20 16.68 -2.69
CA GLU A 299 -0.92 16.60 -1.98
C GLU A 299 -0.61 15.17 -1.50
N THR A 300 -1.59 14.50 -0.86
CA THR A 300 -1.41 13.12 -0.42
C THR A 300 -1.25 12.16 -1.60
N ILE A 301 -1.94 12.41 -2.75
CA ILE A 301 -1.72 11.63 -3.97
C ILE A 301 -0.28 11.83 -4.46
N PHE A 302 0.21 13.06 -4.50
CA PHE A 302 1.58 13.37 -4.91
C PHE A 302 2.61 12.63 -4.04
N ASN A 303 2.48 12.69 -2.71
CA ASN A 303 3.34 11.96 -1.79
C ASN A 303 3.28 10.44 -2.01
N SER A 304 2.08 9.90 -2.33
CA SER A 304 1.92 8.48 -2.68
C SER A 304 2.61 8.12 -3.99
N VAL A 305 2.63 9.03 -4.99
CA VAL A 305 3.38 8.82 -6.23
C VAL A 305 4.87 8.76 -5.97
N VAL A 306 5.41 9.67 -5.15
CA VAL A 306 6.84 9.67 -4.77
C VAL A 306 7.22 8.31 -4.17
N LEU A 307 6.42 7.80 -3.22
CA LEU A 307 6.68 6.50 -2.60
C LEU A 307 6.56 5.34 -3.59
N THR A 308 5.52 5.33 -4.45
CA THR A 308 5.37 4.30 -5.48
C THR A 308 6.54 4.32 -6.48
N ALA A 309 7.04 5.50 -6.81
CA ALA A 309 8.20 5.66 -7.68
C ALA A 309 9.48 5.10 -7.04
N LEU A 310 9.65 5.30 -5.74
CA LEU A 310 10.77 4.73 -4.97
C LEU A 310 10.67 3.20 -4.85
N GLU A 311 9.49 2.65 -4.55
CA GLU A 311 9.24 1.20 -4.48
C GLU A 311 9.47 0.50 -5.82
N SER A 312 9.39 1.21 -6.94
CA SER A 312 9.51 0.65 -8.30
C SER A 312 10.96 0.55 -8.81
N GLN A 313 11.91 1.11 -8.07
CA GLN A 313 13.35 1.06 -8.38
C GLN A 313 14.00 -0.19 -7.81
#